data_ce492543c23075be677313bb3502b92d
#
_entry.id   ce492543c23075be677313bb3502b92d
#
_cell.length_a   1.000
_cell.length_b   1.000
_cell.length_c   1.000
_cell.angle_alpha   90.00
_cell.angle_beta   90.00
_cell.angle_gamma   90.00
#
_symmetry.space_group_name_H-M   'P 1'
#
loop_
_entity.id
_entity.type
_entity.pdbx_description
1 polymer ?
#
loop_
_entity_poly.entity_id
_entity_poly.type
_entity_poly.pdbx_seq_one_letter_code
_entity_poly.pdbx_strand_id
1 'polypeptide(L)'
;MLNVFEMPAYYLLDLPGYGYAKASHTDRRAFRLLITHVLDRARLAGVLWLLDIRREPSDDDRAMQQFFAERETPVLAALTKSDAVARTARTRRAGELRSALELEEDQMIVTSAREKEGIEELREAIAGLIERRPGDPGLAPGVSLPPGPG
;
A
#
# COMPACT_ATOMS: atom_id res chain seq x y z
N MET A 1 3.28 -16.57 -8.52
CA MET A 1 2.31 -16.41 -9.61
C MET A 1 1.69 -15.02 -9.51
N LEU A 2 1.67 -14.28 -10.59
CA LEU A 2 1.06 -12.94 -10.67
C LEU A 2 -0.37 -13.09 -11.17
N ASN A 3 -1.35 -12.64 -10.39
CA ASN A 3 -2.74 -12.55 -10.81
C ASN A 3 -3.05 -11.14 -11.29
N VAL A 4 -3.81 -11.03 -12.37
CA VAL A 4 -4.24 -9.76 -12.96
C VAL A 4 -5.76 -9.68 -12.93
N PHE A 5 -6.28 -8.63 -12.30
CA PHE A 5 -7.72 -8.34 -12.26
C PHE A 5 -8.00 -7.11 -13.12
N GLU A 6 -8.88 -7.27 -14.10
CA GLU A 6 -9.35 -6.16 -14.92
C GLU A 6 -10.46 -5.41 -14.17
N MET A 7 -10.23 -4.11 -13.97
CA MET A 7 -11.19 -3.20 -13.38
C MET A 7 -11.66 -2.22 -14.46
N PRO A 8 -12.78 -1.50 -14.28
CA PRO A 8 -13.30 -0.63 -15.33
C PRO A 8 -12.33 0.43 -15.86
N ALA A 9 -11.41 0.91 -15.03
CA ALA A 9 -10.49 1.99 -15.39
C ALA A 9 -9.00 1.64 -15.24
N TYR A 10 -8.67 0.44 -14.71
CA TYR A 10 -7.29 0.04 -14.41
C TYR A 10 -7.16 -1.48 -14.29
N TYR A 11 -5.92 -1.93 -14.22
CA TYR A 11 -5.60 -3.32 -13.87
C TYR A 11 -5.02 -3.37 -12.46
N LEU A 12 -5.49 -4.30 -11.65
CA LEU A 12 -4.94 -4.60 -10.36
C LEU A 12 -4.06 -5.83 -10.47
N LEU A 13 -2.77 -5.67 -10.15
CA LEU A 13 -1.81 -6.76 -10.15
C LEU A 13 -1.67 -7.30 -8.71
N ASP A 14 -2.10 -8.53 -8.50
CA ASP A 14 -1.98 -9.20 -7.21
C ASP A 14 -0.64 -9.93 -7.14
N LEU A 15 0.26 -9.43 -6.32
CA LEU A 15 1.58 -10.00 -6.08
C LEU A 15 1.53 -10.98 -4.93
N PRO A 16 2.34 -12.06 -4.98
CA PRO A 16 2.48 -12.94 -3.83
C PRO A 16 2.99 -12.16 -2.62
N GLY A 17 2.50 -12.52 -1.43
CA GLY A 17 2.96 -11.89 -0.19
C GLY A 17 4.45 -12.12 0.06
N TYR A 18 5.12 -11.12 0.58
CA TYR A 18 6.46 -11.23 1.16
C TYR A 18 6.34 -11.49 2.67
N GLY A 19 7.40 -11.84 3.35
CA GLY A 19 7.41 -11.89 4.81
C GLY A 19 6.72 -13.10 5.43
N TYR A 20 6.47 -14.15 4.68
CA TYR A 20 6.16 -15.44 5.28
C TYR A 20 7.38 -15.92 6.07
N ALA A 21 7.19 -16.25 7.33
CA ALA A 21 8.25 -16.68 8.25
C ALA A 21 9.10 -17.87 7.77
N LYS A 22 8.65 -18.57 6.73
CA LYS A 22 9.29 -19.72 6.11
C LYS A 22 9.84 -19.44 4.71
N ALA A 23 9.85 -18.19 4.25
CA ALA A 23 10.39 -17.87 2.93
C ALA A 23 11.91 -18.11 2.89
N SER A 24 12.36 -18.90 1.93
CA SER A 24 13.78 -19.12 1.68
C SER A 24 14.46 -17.88 1.09
N HIS A 25 15.78 -17.82 1.12
CA HIS A 25 16.54 -16.77 0.42
C HIS A 25 16.22 -16.71 -1.07
N THR A 26 16.00 -17.86 -1.69
CA THR A 26 15.62 -17.98 -3.11
C THR A 26 14.25 -17.34 -3.36
N ASP A 27 13.28 -17.59 -2.48
CA ASP A 27 11.93 -17.01 -2.61
C ASP A 27 11.95 -15.49 -2.44
N ARG A 28 12.73 -14.98 -1.50
CA ARG A 28 12.90 -13.53 -1.30
C ARG A 28 13.54 -12.85 -2.50
N ARG A 29 14.54 -13.49 -3.10
CA ARG A 29 15.20 -13.00 -4.31
C ARG A 29 14.24 -12.99 -5.51
N ALA A 30 13.50 -14.08 -5.70
CA ALA A 30 12.49 -14.19 -6.76
C ALA A 30 11.41 -13.10 -6.60
N PHE A 31 10.95 -12.86 -5.38
CA PHE A 31 10.00 -11.79 -5.09
C PHE A 31 10.56 -10.42 -5.44
N ARG A 32 11.81 -10.12 -5.05
CA ARG A 32 12.46 -8.85 -5.37
C ARG A 32 12.58 -8.62 -6.87
N LEU A 33 12.95 -9.64 -7.63
CA LEU A 33 13.02 -9.56 -9.08
C LEU A 33 11.65 -9.28 -9.70
N LEU A 34 10.61 -9.96 -9.23
CA LEU A 34 9.25 -9.76 -9.69
C LEU A 34 8.75 -8.34 -9.40
N ILE A 35 8.90 -7.87 -8.17
CA ILE A 35 8.43 -6.53 -7.80
C ILE A 35 9.23 -5.44 -8.50
N THR A 36 10.53 -5.60 -8.67
CA THR A 36 11.36 -4.67 -9.46
C THR A 36 10.81 -4.54 -10.88
N HIS A 37 10.54 -5.68 -11.52
CA HIS A 37 9.99 -5.70 -12.87
C HIS A 37 8.62 -5.01 -12.96
N VAL A 38 7.77 -5.20 -11.96
CA VAL A 38 6.45 -4.56 -11.90
C VAL A 38 6.58 -3.05 -11.67
N LEU A 39 7.42 -2.62 -10.70
CA LEU A 39 7.59 -1.21 -10.36
C LEU A 39 8.26 -0.39 -11.46
N ASP A 40 9.09 -1.02 -12.28
CA ASP A 40 9.77 -0.36 -13.40
C ASP A 40 8.87 -0.16 -14.64
N ARG A 41 7.61 -0.59 -14.57
CA ARG A 41 6.66 -0.37 -15.66
C ARG A 41 6.23 1.09 -15.75
N ALA A 42 6.28 1.64 -16.98
CA ALA A 42 5.97 3.05 -17.25
C ALA A 42 4.53 3.48 -16.93
N ARG A 43 3.60 2.54 -16.75
CA ARG A 43 2.17 2.82 -16.50
C ARG A 43 1.70 2.43 -15.10
N LEU A 44 2.63 2.22 -14.18
CA LEU A 44 2.28 1.93 -12.80
C LEU A 44 1.75 3.20 -12.13
N ALA A 45 0.50 3.19 -11.67
CA ALA A 45 -0.09 4.30 -10.95
C ALA A 45 0.40 4.37 -9.50
N GLY A 46 0.68 3.23 -8.89
CA GLY A 46 1.15 3.15 -7.52
C GLY A 46 1.03 1.75 -6.95
N VAL A 47 1.30 1.62 -5.68
CA VAL A 47 1.22 0.37 -4.91
C VAL A 47 0.15 0.50 -3.84
N LEU A 48 -0.77 -0.44 -3.81
CA LEU A 48 -1.64 -0.66 -2.66
C LEU A 48 -0.96 -1.67 -1.73
N TRP A 49 -0.57 -1.21 -0.57
CA TRP A 49 0.17 -2.01 0.41
C TRP A 49 -0.76 -2.42 1.55
N LEU A 50 -1.02 -3.72 1.66
CA LEU A 50 -1.91 -4.27 2.68
C LEU A 50 -1.11 -4.66 3.93
N LEU A 51 -1.44 -4.04 5.06
CA LEU A 51 -0.79 -4.27 6.35
C LEU A 51 -1.85 -4.63 7.40
N ASP A 52 -1.59 -5.69 8.15
CA ASP A 52 -2.47 -6.07 9.26
C ASP A 52 -2.26 -5.11 10.44
N ILE A 53 -3.32 -4.42 10.86
CA ILE A 53 -3.26 -3.41 11.94
C ILE A 53 -2.75 -3.98 13.28
N ARG A 54 -2.90 -5.28 13.49
CA ARG A 54 -2.48 -5.94 14.75
C ARG A 54 -0.98 -6.16 14.84
N ARG A 55 -0.27 -6.14 13.71
CA ARG A 55 1.14 -6.53 13.64
C ARG A 55 2.06 -5.32 13.71
N GLU A 56 3.20 -5.50 14.39
CA GLU A 56 4.31 -4.57 14.26
C GLU A 56 4.97 -4.71 12.88
N PRO A 57 5.47 -3.63 12.30
CA PRO A 57 6.24 -3.72 11.06
C PRO A 57 7.43 -4.65 11.22
N SER A 58 7.53 -5.61 10.32
CA SER A 58 8.68 -6.52 10.25
C SER A 58 9.88 -5.86 9.56
N ASP A 59 11.03 -6.52 9.62
CA ASP A 59 12.21 -6.08 8.86
C ASP A 59 11.94 -6.11 7.35
N ASP A 60 11.15 -7.08 6.89
CA ASP A 60 10.72 -7.14 5.49
C ASP A 60 9.82 -5.97 5.11
N ASP A 61 8.91 -5.54 6.00
CA ASP A 61 8.08 -4.35 5.78
C ASP A 61 8.93 -3.08 5.66
N ARG A 62 9.92 -2.92 6.53
CA ARG A 62 10.85 -1.79 6.48
C ARG A 62 11.70 -1.79 5.20
N ALA A 63 12.15 -2.97 4.78
CA ALA A 63 12.88 -3.11 3.52
C ALA A 63 12.01 -2.77 2.32
N MET A 64 10.73 -3.15 2.33
CA MET A 64 9.78 -2.77 1.29
C MET A 64 9.51 -1.28 1.26
N GLN A 65 9.36 -0.65 2.42
CA GLN A 65 9.20 0.82 2.50
C GLN A 65 10.40 1.53 1.88
N GLN A 66 11.60 1.13 2.24
CA GLN A 66 12.83 1.69 1.66
C GLN A 66 12.87 1.49 0.15
N PHE A 67 12.50 0.30 -0.32
CA PHE A 67 12.48 -0.04 -1.73
C PHE A 67 11.50 0.84 -2.53
N PHE A 68 10.31 1.12 -2.00
CA PHE A 68 9.36 2.05 -2.61
C PHE A 68 9.89 3.49 -2.61
N ALA A 69 10.48 3.93 -1.50
CA ALA A 69 11.02 5.28 -1.37
C ALA A 69 12.17 5.55 -2.36
N GLU A 70 13.10 4.61 -2.51
CA GLU A 70 14.22 4.71 -3.46
C GLU A 70 13.76 4.81 -4.92
N ARG A 71 12.60 4.22 -5.25
CA ARG A 71 12.01 4.26 -6.59
C ARG A 71 11.00 5.37 -6.79
N GLU A 72 10.77 6.18 -5.76
CA GLU A 72 9.75 7.22 -5.80
C GLU A 72 8.37 6.69 -6.21
N THR A 73 8.07 5.45 -5.81
CA THR A 73 6.80 4.80 -6.12
C THR A 73 5.70 5.33 -5.20
N PRO A 74 4.58 5.82 -5.74
CA PRO A 74 3.43 6.21 -4.91
C PRO A 74 2.89 5.00 -4.13
N VAL A 75 2.73 5.15 -2.82
CA VAL A 75 2.24 4.09 -1.93
C VAL A 75 1.00 4.54 -1.20
N LEU A 76 -0.02 3.69 -1.23
CA LEU A 76 -1.22 3.79 -0.42
C LEU A 76 -1.28 2.56 0.47
N ALA A 77 -1.16 2.74 1.78
CA ALA A 77 -1.24 1.65 2.76
C ALA A 77 -2.67 1.49 3.26
N ALA A 78 -3.20 0.30 3.17
CA ALA A 78 -4.45 -0.07 3.83
C ALA A 78 -4.14 -0.90 5.08
N LEU A 79 -4.48 -0.38 6.25
CA LEU A 79 -4.43 -1.14 7.49
C LEU A 79 -5.66 -2.03 7.56
N THR A 80 -5.46 -3.32 7.37
CA THR A 80 -6.54 -4.30 7.31
C THR A 80 -6.92 -4.82 8.70
N LYS A 81 -8.09 -5.43 8.80
CA LYS A 81 -8.58 -6.11 10.00
C LYS A 81 -8.77 -5.20 11.21
N SER A 82 -9.19 -3.96 10.96
CA SER A 82 -9.45 -2.99 12.05
C SER A 82 -10.52 -3.48 13.04
N ASP A 83 -11.42 -4.35 12.61
CA ASP A 83 -12.43 -5.00 13.45
C ASP A 83 -11.82 -5.84 14.59
N ALA A 84 -10.58 -6.29 14.44
CA ALA A 84 -9.85 -7.03 15.49
C ALA A 84 -9.27 -6.13 16.58
N VAL A 85 -9.36 -4.80 16.43
CA VAL A 85 -8.86 -3.80 17.38
C VAL A 85 -10.02 -2.94 17.88
N ALA A 86 -10.07 -2.65 19.17
CA ALA A 86 -11.09 -1.79 19.75
C ALA A 86 -11.13 -0.42 19.04
N ARG A 87 -12.32 0.08 18.76
CA ARG A 87 -12.50 1.35 18.01
C ARG A 87 -11.71 2.50 18.60
N THR A 88 -11.69 2.60 19.92
CA THR A 88 -10.94 3.65 20.65
C THR A 88 -9.42 3.57 20.47
N ALA A 89 -8.89 2.41 20.08
CA ALA A 89 -7.46 2.19 19.90
C ALA A 89 -7.01 2.29 18.42
N ARG A 90 -7.94 2.30 17.47
CA ARG A 90 -7.62 2.24 16.03
C ARG A 90 -6.80 3.45 15.56
N THR A 91 -7.20 4.65 15.94
CA THR A 91 -6.50 5.89 15.54
C THR A 91 -5.09 5.94 16.09
N ARG A 92 -4.91 5.59 17.35
CA ARG A 92 -3.57 5.51 17.97
C ARG A 92 -2.71 4.47 17.26
N ARG A 93 -3.26 3.30 17.03
CA ARG A 93 -2.54 2.21 16.37
C ARG A 93 -2.11 2.57 14.95
N ALA A 94 -3.01 3.20 14.20
CA ALA A 94 -2.68 3.72 12.87
C ALA A 94 -1.55 4.74 12.90
N GLY A 95 -1.56 5.66 13.87
CA GLY A 95 -0.49 6.64 14.07
C GLY A 95 0.87 5.99 14.39
N GLU A 96 0.88 4.97 15.24
CA GLU A 96 2.09 4.20 15.57
C GLU A 96 2.70 3.52 14.34
N LEU A 97 1.87 2.84 13.55
CA LEU A 97 2.30 2.15 12.34
C LEU A 97 2.76 3.12 11.25
N ARG A 98 2.04 4.22 11.08
CA ARG A 98 2.40 5.28 10.15
C ARG A 98 3.77 5.86 10.46
N SER A 99 4.02 6.20 11.72
CA SER A 99 5.33 6.73 12.16
C SER A 99 6.44 5.70 11.97
N ALA A 100 6.18 4.43 12.31
CA ALA A 100 7.16 3.36 12.18
C ALA A 100 7.56 3.07 10.72
N LEU A 101 6.67 3.34 9.77
CA LEU A 101 6.89 3.14 8.34
C LEU A 101 7.13 4.45 7.59
N GLU A 102 7.25 5.56 8.31
CA GLU A 102 7.55 6.88 7.70
C GLU A 102 6.56 7.26 6.58
N LEU A 103 5.28 6.97 6.80
CA LEU A 103 4.20 7.32 5.87
C LEU A 103 3.50 8.61 6.29
N GLU A 104 3.00 9.35 5.32
CA GLU A 104 2.17 10.51 5.55
C GLU A 104 0.73 10.10 5.93
N GLU A 105 -0.01 11.03 6.53
CA GLU A 105 -1.37 10.75 7.02
C GLU A 105 -2.32 10.28 5.92
N ASP A 106 -2.25 10.89 4.77
CA ASP A 106 -3.08 10.57 3.61
C ASP A 106 -2.62 9.32 2.83
N GLN A 107 -1.47 8.75 3.19
CA GLN A 107 -0.98 7.50 2.62
C GLN A 107 -1.49 6.26 3.36
N MET A 108 -2.25 6.41 4.42
CA MET A 108 -2.70 5.28 5.24
C MET A 108 -4.19 5.36 5.54
N ILE A 109 -4.90 4.31 5.23
CA ILE A 109 -6.34 4.17 5.46
C ILE A 109 -6.60 2.94 6.34
N VAL A 110 -7.36 3.15 7.41
CA VAL A 110 -7.81 2.05 8.29
C VAL A 110 -9.00 1.36 7.63
N THR A 111 -8.91 0.05 7.47
CA THR A 111 -9.94 -0.73 6.78
C THR A 111 -10.35 -1.99 7.52
N SER A 112 -11.61 -2.37 7.31
CA SER A 112 -12.14 -3.68 7.66
C SER A 112 -13.10 -4.15 6.56
N ALA A 113 -12.77 -5.24 5.91
CA ALA A 113 -13.67 -5.87 4.96
C ALA A 113 -14.92 -6.40 5.66
N ARG A 114 -14.77 -6.90 6.88
CA ARG A 114 -15.86 -7.46 7.69
C ARG A 114 -16.89 -6.41 8.11
N GLU A 115 -16.44 -5.24 8.60
CA GLU A 115 -17.28 -4.13 9.03
C GLU A 115 -17.52 -3.09 7.93
N LYS A 116 -16.92 -3.27 6.76
CA LYS A 116 -16.94 -2.33 5.64
C LYS A 116 -16.40 -0.93 5.99
N GLU A 117 -15.52 -0.87 7.00
CA GLU A 117 -14.86 0.37 7.41
C GLU A 117 -13.81 0.78 6.38
N GLY A 118 -13.78 2.05 6.01
CA GLY A 118 -12.74 2.64 5.17
C GLY A 118 -12.74 2.18 3.70
N ILE A 119 -13.67 1.35 3.26
CA ILE A 119 -13.68 0.78 1.91
C ILE A 119 -13.97 1.85 0.85
N GLU A 120 -14.93 2.74 1.08
CA GLU A 120 -15.21 3.84 0.15
C GLU A 120 -14.06 4.83 0.09
N GLU A 121 -13.48 5.17 1.23
CA GLU A 121 -12.29 6.02 1.32
C GLU A 121 -11.11 5.41 0.54
N LEU A 122 -10.91 4.09 0.67
CA LEU A 122 -9.89 3.36 -0.09
C LEU A 122 -10.14 3.42 -1.60
N ARG A 123 -11.39 3.23 -2.04
CA ARG A 123 -11.77 3.33 -3.45
C ARG A 123 -11.49 4.72 -4.03
N GLU A 124 -11.84 5.76 -3.29
CA GLU A 124 -11.57 7.14 -3.69
C GLU A 124 -10.07 7.43 -3.79
N ALA A 125 -9.29 6.93 -2.83
CA ALA A 125 -7.83 7.09 -2.84
C ALA A 125 -7.18 6.36 -4.02
N ILE A 126 -7.63 5.16 -4.35
CA ILE A 126 -7.18 4.41 -5.54
C ILE A 126 -7.53 5.17 -6.81
N ALA A 127 -8.75 5.68 -6.94
CA ALA A 127 -9.17 6.48 -8.08
C ALA A 127 -8.27 7.71 -8.24
N GLY A 128 -7.94 8.38 -7.15
CA GLY A 128 -7.03 9.52 -7.15
C GLY A 128 -5.62 9.18 -7.63
N LEU A 129 -5.10 8.01 -7.29
CA LEU A 129 -3.80 7.52 -7.81
C LEU A 129 -3.84 7.30 -9.32
N ILE A 130 -4.92 6.74 -9.83
CA ILE A 130 -5.06 6.39 -11.25
C ILE A 130 -5.26 7.61 -12.13
N GLU A 131 -5.96 8.62 -11.65
CA GLU A 131 -6.16 9.88 -12.36
C GLU A 131 -4.88 10.70 -12.54
N ARG A 132 -3.89 10.46 -11.69
CA ARG A 132 -2.56 11.07 -11.80
C ARG A 132 -1.74 10.35 -12.86
N ARG A 133 -1.17 11.12 -13.77
CA ARG A 133 -0.29 10.55 -14.80
C ARG A 133 1.14 10.41 -14.26
N PRO A 134 1.87 9.35 -14.63
CA PRO A 134 3.30 9.28 -14.37
C PRO A 134 4.00 10.53 -14.92
N GLY A 135 4.78 11.19 -14.07
CA GLY A 135 5.46 12.43 -14.44
C GLY A 135 4.73 13.73 -14.07
N ASP A 136 3.55 13.65 -13.48
CA ASP A 136 2.89 14.83 -12.88
C ASP A 136 3.68 15.33 -11.68
N PRO A 137 3.96 16.66 -11.60
CA PRO A 137 4.77 17.20 -10.49
C PRO A 137 4.18 16.97 -9.09
N GLY A 138 2.94 16.49 -8.99
CA GLY A 138 2.31 16.10 -7.74
C GLY A 138 2.54 14.66 -7.29
N LEU A 139 3.33 13.88 -8.03
CA LEU A 139 3.59 12.45 -7.75
C LEU A 139 4.87 12.18 -6.97
N ALA A 140 5.51 13.20 -6.41
CA ALA A 140 6.66 12.99 -5.53
C ALA A 140 6.26 12.17 -4.29
N PRO A 141 7.16 11.30 -3.79
CA PRO A 141 6.89 10.54 -2.56
C PRO A 141 6.54 11.50 -1.43
N GLY A 142 5.51 11.19 -0.66
CA GLY A 142 5.05 12.03 0.45
C GLY A 142 4.20 13.24 0.08
N VAL A 143 3.77 13.36 -1.17
CA VAL A 143 2.83 14.42 -1.56
C VAL A 143 1.40 13.96 -1.28
N SER A 144 0.70 14.75 -0.50
CA SER A 144 -0.69 14.54 -0.14
C SER A 144 -1.59 14.34 -1.35
N LEU A 145 -2.41 13.32 -1.31
CA LEU A 145 -3.53 13.17 -2.25
C LEU A 145 -4.48 14.35 -2.02
N PRO A 146 -4.86 15.11 -3.05
CA PRO A 146 -5.87 16.14 -2.86
C PRO A 146 -7.17 15.48 -2.38
N PRO A 147 -7.94 16.14 -1.53
CA PRO A 147 -9.26 15.64 -1.18
C PRO A 147 -10.04 15.40 -2.46
N GLY A 148 -10.64 14.24 -2.57
CA GLY A 148 -11.50 13.91 -3.69
C GLY A 148 -12.56 14.99 -3.88
N PRO A 149 -13.10 15.15 -5.11
CA PRO A 149 -14.19 16.09 -5.33
C PRO A 149 -15.35 15.71 -4.42
N GLY A 150 -15.73 16.66 -3.57
CA GLY A 150 -16.88 16.50 -2.67
C GLY A 150 -18.18 16.31 -3.43
#